data_c2ce367a5331c2dcd8d099e1df4cb8a3
#
_entry.id   c2ce367a5331c2dcd8d099e1df4cb8a3
#
_cell.length_a   1.000
_cell.length_b   1.000
_cell.length_c   1.000
_cell.angle_alpha   90.00
_cell.angle_beta   90.00
_cell.angle_gamma   90.00
#
_symmetry.space_group_name_H-M   'P 1'
#
loop_
_entity.id
_entity.type
_entity.pdbx_description
1 polymer ?
#
loop_
_entity_poly.entity_id
_entity_poly.type
_entity_poly.pdbx_seq_one_letter_code
_entity_poly.pdbx_strand_id
1 'polypeptide(L)' 'MAKVKFNRNVYSDSTIAKTAQAYQNHAVTSVKYSGDYAIVTFWKCKYGEDVTIKEFENYMIGIENS' A
#
# COMPACT_ATOMS: atom_id res chain seq x y z
N MET A 1 -10.37 -5.29 -8.62
CA MET A 1 -9.39 -5.76 -7.61
C MET A 1 -8.00 -5.74 -8.20
N ALA A 2 -7.06 -5.11 -7.53
CA ALA A 2 -5.69 -5.02 -7.98
C ALA A 2 -4.75 -5.53 -6.89
N LYS A 3 -3.66 -6.22 -7.29
CA LYS A 3 -2.63 -6.69 -6.37
C LYS A 3 -1.30 -6.06 -6.75
N VAL A 4 -0.60 -5.53 -5.77
CA VAL A 4 0.71 -4.91 -6.00
C VAL A 4 1.70 -5.49 -5.02
N LYS A 5 2.89 -5.81 -5.51
CA LYS A 5 4.00 -6.28 -4.67
C LYS A 5 4.89 -5.11 -4.31
N PHE A 6 5.15 -4.96 -3.02
CA PHE A 6 6.10 -3.96 -2.53
C PHE A 6 7.26 -4.68 -1.86
N ASN A 7 8.48 -4.25 -2.16
CA ASN A 7 9.68 -4.84 -1.58
C ASN A 7 9.83 -4.41 -0.13
N ARG A 8 9.88 -5.37 0.79
CA ARG A 8 9.96 -5.12 2.23
C ARG A 8 11.31 -4.55 2.66
N ASN A 9 12.31 -4.65 1.81
CA ASN A 9 13.60 -4.02 2.06
C ASN A 9 13.62 -2.55 1.68
N VAL A 10 12.66 -2.11 0.87
CA VAL A 10 12.49 -0.71 0.47
C VAL A 10 11.48 -0.02 1.37
N TYR A 11 10.36 -0.70 1.62
CA TYR A 11 9.28 -0.18 2.46
C TYR A 11 9.14 -1.08 3.67
N SER A 12 9.35 -0.53 4.87
CA SER A 12 9.22 -1.35 6.09
C SER A 12 7.77 -1.80 6.29
N ASP A 13 7.60 -2.90 7.02
CA ASP A 13 6.27 -3.41 7.33
C ASP A 13 5.44 -2.36 8.08
N SER A 14 6.08 -1.58 8.95
CA SER A 14 5.44 -0.49 9.67
C SER A 14 4.91 0.58 8.72
N THR A 15 5.69 0.95 7.70
CA THR A 15 5.28 1.93 6.69
C THR A 15 4.07 1.44 5.93
N ILE A 16 4.08 0.17 5.50
CA ILE A 16 2.98 -0.42 4.75
C ILE A 16 1.71 -0.43 5.59
N ALA A 17 1.81 -0.84 6.86
CA ALA A 17 0.66 -0.88 7.77
C ALA A 17 0.09 0.51 8.02
N LYS A 18 0.93 1.51 8.25
CA LYS A 18 0.49 2.89 8.46
C LYS A 18 -0.21 3.45 7.23
N THR A 19 0.32 3.14 6.05
CA THR A 19 -0.26 3.62 4.80
C THR A 19 -1.61 2.98 4.54
N ALA A 20 -1.73 1.67 4.78
CA ALA A 20 -3.01 0.98 4.64
C ALA A 20 -4.07 1.60 5.56
N GLN A 21 -3.69 1.93 6.78
CA GLN A 21 -4.59 2.59 7.72
C GLN A 21 -4.96 3.99 7.26
N ALA A 22 -4.00 4.75 6.73
CA ALA A 22 -4.25 6.11 6.26
C ALA A 22 -5.24 6.13 5.09
N TYR A 23 -5.25 5.08 4.26
CA TYR A 23 -6.11 5.00 3.08
C TYR A 23 -7.38 4.20 3.28
N GLN A 24 -7.71 3.82 4.53
CA GLN A 24 -8.88 2.98 4.81
C GLN A 24 -10.21 3.59 4.36
N ASN A 25 -10.29 4.91 4.24
CA ASN A 25 -11.49 5.59 3.75
C ASN A 25 -11.51 5.74 2.23
N HIS A 26 -10.44 5.37 1.55
CA HIS A 26 -10.31 5.50 0.10
C HIS A 26 -10.41 4.16 -0.61
N ALA A 27 -10.06 3.09 0.07
CA ALA A 27 -10.10 1.75 -0.49
C ALA A 27 -10.07 0.72 0.65
N VAL A 28 -10.57 -0.47 0.34
CA VAL A 28 -10.37 -1.62 1.23
C VAL A 28 -9.07 -2.27 0.79
N THR A 29 -8.16 -2.50 1.73
CA THR A 29 -6.88 -3.13 1.43
C THR A 29 -6.67 -4.37 2.28
N SER A 30 -5.90 -5.31 1.74
CA SER A 30 -5.45 -6.50 2.47
C SER A 30 -3.96 -6.64 2.22
N VAL A 31 -3.20 -6.84 3.28
CA VAL A 31 -1.74 -6.98 3.18
C VAL A 31 -1.35 -8.40 3.55
N LYS A 32 -0.58 -9.04 2.68
CA LYS A 32 -0.07 -10.38 2.90
C LYS A 32 1.43 -10.37 2.66
N TYR A 33 2.18 -10.96 3.57
CA TYR A 33 3.63 -11.01 3.44
C TYR A 33 4.06 -12.35 2.87
N SER A 34 4.96 -12.29 1.89
CA SER A 34 5.51 -13.48 1.25
C SER A 34 6.99 -13.24 0.96
N GLY A 35 7.87 -13.83 1.77
CA GLY A 35 9.31 -13.63 1.63
C GLY A 35 9.68 -12.16 1.75
N ASP A 36 10.34 -11.64 0.75
CA ASP A 36 10.80 -10.24 0.73
C ASP A 36 9.73 -9.26 0.25
N TYR A 37 8.52 -9.72 -0.01
CA TYR A 37 7.48 -8.89 -0.58
C TYR A 37 6.26 -8.80 0.33
N ALA A 38 5.65 -7.63 0.31
CA ALA A 38 4.31 -7.42 0.84
C ALA A 38 3.37 -7.31 -0.35
N ILE A 39 2.34 -8.14 -0.37
CA ILE A 39 1.34 -8.13 -1.44
C ILE A 39 0.13 -7.41 -0.91
N VAL A 40 -0.15 -6.24 -1.48
CA VAL A 40 -1.30 -5.43 -1.08
C VAL A 40 -2.38 -5.58 -2.14
N THR A 41 -3.54 -6.03 -1.71
CA THR A 41 -4.71 -6.15 -2.58
C THR A 41 -5.62 -4.96 -2.30
N PHE A 42 -6.09 -4.31 -3.37
CA PHE A 42 -6.95 -3.13 -3.29
C PHE A 42 -8.34 -3.47 -3.83
N TRP A 43 -9.37 -3.14 -3.05
CA TRP A 43 -10.77 -3.28 -3.47
C TRP A 43 -11.49 -1.97 -3.28
N LYS A 44 -12.57 -1.78 -4.05
CA LYS A 44 -13.49 -0.66 -3.85
C LYS A 44 -12.75 0.67 -3.75
N CYS A 45 -11.83 0.89 -4.68
CA CYS A 45 -11.07 2.13 -4.72
C CYS A 45 -11.98 3.28 -5.13
N LYS A 46 -12.24 4.18 -4.18
CA LYS A 46 -13.19 5.27 -4.34
C LYS A 46 -12.85 6.18 -5.52
N TYR A 47 -11.56 6.39 -5.76
CA TYR A 47 -11.07 7.29 -6.81
C TYR A 47 -10.41 6.55 -7.97
N GLY A 48 -10.63 5.23 -8.09
CA GLY A 48 -10.02 4.39 -9.09
C GLY A 48 -8.76 3.71 -8.59
N GLU A 49 -8.48 2.54 -9.16
CA GLU A 49 -7.35 1.70 -8.70
C GLU A 49 -6.00 2.35 -9.00
N ASP A 50 -5.81 2.84 -10.22
CA ASP A 50 -4.52 3.39 -10.62
C ASP A 50 -4.12 4.60 -9.78
N VAL A 51 -5.06 5.50 -9.55
CA VAL A 51 -4.82 6.70 -8.74
C VAL A 51 -4.52 6.32 -7.30
N THR A 52 -5.32 5.41 -6.73
CA THR A 52 -5.17 5.00 -5.34
C THR A 52 -3.82 4.31 -5.12
N ILE A 53 -3.42 3.41 -6.02
CA ILE A 53 -2.14 2.70 -5.91
C ILE A 53 -0.97 3.68 -5.97
N LYS A 54 -1.03 4.63 -6.90
CA LYS A 54 0.01 5.63 -7.07
C LYS A 54 0.14 6.52 -5.84
N GLU A 55 -0.97 6.96 -5.29
CA GLU A 55 -0.97 7.76 -4.07
C GLU A 55 -0.49 6.98 -2.87
N PHE A 56 -0.88 5.72 -2.77
CA PHE A 56 -0.44 4.81 -1.73
C PHE A 56 1.08 4.69 -1.74
N GLU A 57 1.65 4.46 -2.92
CA GLU A 57 3.10 4.34 -3.08
C GLU A 57 3.81 5.65 -2.71
N ASN A 58 3.30 6.77 -3.18
CA ASN A 58 3.88 8.09 -2.86
C ASN A 58 3.85 8.38 -1.36
N TYR A 59 2.79 7.98 -0.69
CA TYR A 59 2.67 8.13 0.75
C TYR A 59 3.74 7.32 1.48
N MET A 60 3.96 6.08 1.05
CA MET A 60 5.00 5.23 1.61
C MET A 60 6.40 5.82 1.41
N ILE A 61 6.67 6.35 0.21
CA ILE A 61 7.94 7.01 -0.08
C ILE A 61 8.15 8.18 0.88
N GLY A 62 7.11 8.97 1.12
CA GLY A 62 7.16 10.09 2.05
C GLY A 62 7.51 9.67 3.46
N ILE A 63 6.92 8.56 3.95
CA ILE A 63 7.23 8.05 5.28
C ILE A 63 8.70 7.59 5.37
N GLU A 64 9.17 6.84 4.37
CA GLU A 64 10.53 6.30 4.38
C GLU A 64 11.58 7.41 4.32
N ASN A 65 11.24 8.55 3.74
CA ASN A 65 12.16 9.69 3.60
C ASN A 65 12.02 10.73 4.72
N SER A 66 11.16 10.48 5.67
CA SER A 66 10.95 11.45 6.76
C SER A 66 11.85 11.20 7.96
#